data_a4e4b0c8401f62ef549a53e94c813726
#
_entry.id   a4e4b0c8401f62ef549a53e94c813726
#
_cell.length_a   1.000
_cell.length_b   1.000
_cell.length_c   1.000
_cell.angle_alpha   90.00
_cell.angle_beta   90.00
_cell.angle_gamma   90.00
#
_symmetry.space_group_name_H-M   'P 1'
#
loop_
_entity.id
_entity.type
_entity.pdbx_description
1 polymer ?
#
loop_
_entity_poly.entity_id
_entity_poly.type
_entity_poly.pdbx_seq_one_letter_code
_entity_poly.pdbx_strand_id
1 'polypeptide(L)'
;GMVGGGCLEWGSHCVDLCQWANNADDTAPVEYEPVNGQLHAQYANGVKLVMRNDGWLPLGSCPVRFEGETGWIETGDDAESAASSPSLLMLRGKKIPGYPADFHVRNFLDCIKTRGLTRSNAEVACLAHIACHAANIALYLNRKLQYDPKKNEFIGDEQANRLRSEALREP
;
A
#
# COMPACT_ATOMS: atom_id res chain seq x y z
N GLY A 1 16.28 -4.05 16.06
CA GLY A 1 15.02 -3.36 15.86
C GLY A 1 14.44 -3.72 14.51
N MET A 2 13.13 -3.83 14.40
CA MET A 2 12.42 -3.99 13.13
C MET A 2 12.43 -2.67 12.37
N VAL A 3 13.60 -2.16 12.07
CA VAL A 3 13.75 -0.85 11.44
C VAL A 3 14.01 -1.05 9.96
N GLY A 4 13.10 -0.55 9.16
CA GLY A 4 13.29 -0.41 7.74
C GLY A 4 13.25 -1.73 6.97
N GLY A 5 13.65 -1.68 5.79
CA GLY A 5 13.54 -2.69 4.76
C GLY A 5 12.54 -2.25 3.71
N GLY A 6 12.65 -2.79 2.53
CA GLY A 6 11.88 -2.36 1.36
C GLY A 6 10.38 -2.21 1.60
N CYS A 7 9.80 -3.02 2.49
CA CYS A 7 8.36 -2.95 2.80
C CYS A 7 7.95 -1.65 3.53
N LEU A 8 8.80 -1.11 4.42
CA LEU A 8 8.50 0.10 5.20
C LEU A 8 8.97 1.39 4.52
N GLU A 9 9.87 1.29 3.56
CA GLU A 9 10.38 2.42 2.78
C GLU A 9 9.60 2.53 1.46
N TRP A 10 10.11 1.94 0.41
CA TRP A 10 9.51 1.94 -0.93
C TRP A 10 8.17 1.20 -1.00
N GLY A 11 7.99 0.16 -0.16
CA GLY A 11 6.74 -0.58 -0.08
C GLY A 11 5.54 0.27 0.33
N SER A 12 5.74 1.31 1.15
CA SER A 12 4.65 2.20 1.55
C SER A 12 4.04 2.96 0.36
N HIS A 13 4.85 3.36 -0.62
CA HIS A 13 4.34 3.98 -1.86
C HIS A 13 3.47 3.02 -2.67
N CYS A 14 3.91 1.76 -2.80
CA CYS A 14 3.16 0.74 -3.51
C CYS A 14 1.85 0.40 -2.79
N VAL A 15 1.88 0.29 -1.46
CA VAL A 15 0.70 -0.03 -0.64
C VAL A 15 -0.31 1.12 -0.66
N ASP A 16 0.15 2.36 -0.56
CA ASP A 16 -0.70 3.56 -0.68
C ASP A 16 -1.47 3.56 -2.02
N LEU A 17 -0.77 3.31 -3.12
CA LEU A 17 -1.41 3.20 -4.44
C LEU A 17 -2.41 2.03 -4.52
N CYS A 18 -2.10 0.89 -3.90
CA CYS A 18 -3.01 -0.25 -3.83
C CYS A 18 -4.26 0.06 -3.00
N GLN A 19 -4.12 0.74 -1.85
CA GLN A 19 -5.24 1.14 -1.00
C GLN A 19 -6.14 2.15 -1.71
N TRP A 20 -5.55 3.15 -2.35
CA TRP A 20 -6.29 4.12 -3.17
C TRP A 20 -7.10 3.42 -4.27
N ALA A 21 -6.48 2.52 -5.02
CA ALA A 21 -7.16 1.80 -6.11
C ALA A 21 -8.26 0.85 -5.60
N ASN A 22 -8.12 0.32 -4.39
CA ASN A 22 -9.13 -0.52 -3.71
C ASN A 22 -10.21 0.32 -3.00
N ASN A 23 -10.13 1.65 -3.04
CA ASN A 23 -10.98 2.55 -2.27
C ASN A 23 -10.95 2.22 -0.76
N ALA A 24 -9.74 1.98 -0.24
CA ALA A 24 -9.47 1.52 1.11
C ALA A 24 -8.57 2.51 1.91
N ASP A 25 -8.63 3.79 1.55
CA ASP A 25 -7.83 4.86 2.19
C ASP A 25 -8.23 5.10 3.67
N ASP A 26 -9.35 4.56 4.11
CA ASP A 26 -9.89 4.66 5.47
C ASP A 26 -9.73 3.37 6.30
N THR A 27 -9.03 2.37 5.79
CA THR A 27 -8.87 1.07 6.44
C THR A 27 -7.52 0.42 6.13
N ALA A 28 -7.32 -0.79 6.64
CA ALA A 28 -6.18 -1.65 6.35
C ALA A 28 -6.65 -3.09 6.13
N PRO A 29 -5.81 -3.99 5.60
CA PRO A 29 -6.14 -5.41 5.53
C PRO A 29 -6.47 -6.01 6.90
N VAL A 30 -7.37 -6.97 6.92
CA VAL A 30 -7.83 -7.68 8.12
C VAL A 30 -7.09 -8.98 8.39
N GLU A 31 -6.29 -9.43 7.44
CA GLU A 31 -5.51 -10.67 7.52
C GLU A 31 -4.16 -10.48 6.85
N TYR A 32 -3.12 -11.08 7.44
CA TYR A 32 -1.74 -11.05 6.92
C TYR A 32 -1.15 -12.45 7.05
N GLU A 33 -0.63 -13.01 5.95
CA GLU A 33 -0.10 -14.37 5.90
C GLU A 33 1.21 -14.41 5.10
N PRO A 34 2.34 -14.82 5.69
CA PRO A 34 3.56 -15.13 4.97
C PRO A 34 3.38 -16.37 4.09
N VAL A 35 3.66 -16.25 2.80
CA VAL A 35 3.54 -17.35 1.84
C VAL A 35 4.76 -17.35 0.93
N ASN A 36 5.61 -18.38 1.01
CA ASN A 36 6.78 -18.56 0.13
C ASN A 36 7.68 -17.33 0.02
N GLY A 37 7.95 -16.64 1.13
CA GLY A 37 8.80 -15.45 1.18
C GLY A 37 8.10 -14.15 0.73
N GLN A 38 6.83 -14.21 0.35
CA GLN A 38 5.96 -13.07 0.10
C GLN A 38 5.03 -12.86 1.27
N LEU A 39 4.35 -11.72 1.31
CA LEU A 39 3.24 -11.51 2.21
C LEU A 39 1.93 -11.41 1.43
N HIS A 40 0.96 -12.20 1.82
CA HIS A 40 -0.41 -12.10 1.36
C HIS A 40 -1.25 -11.42 2.43
N ALA A 41 -1.88 -10.30 2.10
CA ALA A 41 -2.85 -9.65 2.95
C ALA A 41 -4.22 -9.62 2.28
N GLN A 42 -5.28 -9.59 3.08
CA GLN A 42 -6.65 -9.57 2.58
C GLN A 42 -7.45 -8.46 3.25
N TYR A 43 -8.12 -7.67 2.44
CA TYR A 43 -9.08 -6.67 2.91
C TYR A 43 -10.43 -7.30 3.22
N ALA A 44 -11.24 -6.62 4.06
CA ALA A 44 -12.57 -7.08 4.43
C ALA A 44 -13.54 -7.22 3.22
N ASN A 45 -13.28 -6.48 2.14
CA ASN A 45 -14.04 -6.59 0.89
C ASN A 45 -13.61 -7.76 -0.02
N GLY A 46 -12.64 -8.57 0.43
CA GLY A 46 -12.15 -9.75 -0.29
C GLY A 46 -10.99 -9.48 -1.27
N VAL A 47 -10.60 -8.21 -1.47
CA VAL A 47 -9.44 -7.88 -2.30
C VAL A 47 -8.16 -8.36 -1.62
N LYS A 48 -7.27 -8.98 -2.39
CA LYS A 48 -5.97 -9.45 -1.92
C LYS A 48 -4.88 -8.44 -2.29
N LEU A 49 -4.01 -8.18 -1.33
CA LEU A 49 -2.78 -7.43 -1.51
C LEU A 49 -1.60 -8.39 -1.34
N VAL A 50 -0.78 -8.55 -2.38
CA VAL A 50 0.43 -9.37 -2.34
C VAL A 50 1.64 -8.46 -2.35
N MET A 51 2.40 -8.47 -1.26
CA MET A 51 3.67 -7.75 -1.15
C MET A 51 4.82 -8.70 -1.48
N ARG A 52 5.64 -8.30 -2.45
CA ARG A 52 6.76 -9.07 -2.97
C ARG A 52 7.96 -8.15 -3.23
N ASN A 53 9.15 -8.74 -3.31
CA ASN A 53 10.38 -7.96 -3.50
C ASN A 53 10.61 -7.50 -4.94
N ASP A 54 10.01 -8.20 -5.92
CA ASP A 54 10.27 -7.97 -7.34
C ASP A 54 8.99 -7.61 -8.09
N GLY A 55 9.07 -6.65 -9.02
CA GLY A 55 8.05 -6.40 -10.02
C GLY A 55 7.97 -7.54 -11.06
N TRP A 56 7.00 -7.45 -11.95
CA TRP A 56 6.88 -8.36 -13.11
C TRP A 56 7.57 -7.78 -14.35
N LEU A 57 7.56 -6.45 -14.44
CA LEU A 57 8.13 -5.70 -15.57
C LEU A 57 9.12 -4.64 -15.05
N PRO A 58 10.10 -4.21 -15.86
CA PRO A 58 11.07 -3.18 -15.48
C PRO A 58 10.47 -1.77 -15.67
N LEU A 59 9.44 -1.44 -14.86
CA LEU A 59 8.72 -0.16 -14.93
C LEU A 59 9.17 0.84 -13.83
N GLY A 60 10.37 0.70 -13.32
CA GLY A 60 10.90 1.57 -12.27
C GLY A 60 10.95 0.95 -10.89
N SER A 61 11.09 1.77 -9.85
CA SER A 61 11.41 1.32 -8.49
C SER A 61 10.20 1.00 -7.61
N CYS A 62 9.01 1.43 -7.98
CA CYS A 62 7.77 1.19 -7.21
C CYS A 62 6.71 0.49 -8.07
N PRO A 63 6.99 -0.73 -8.59
CA PRO A 63 6.04 -1.40 -9.48
C PRO A 63 4.82 -1.90 -8.70
N VAL A 64 3.64 -1.63 -9.24
CA VAL A 64 2.37 -2.14 -8.73
C VAL A 64 1.60 -2.77 -9.87
N ARG A 65 1.10 -3.98 -9.66
CA ARG A 65 0.21 -4.68 -10.59
C ARG A 65 -1.17 -4.82 -9.99
N PHE A 66 -2.17 -4.40 -10.74
CA PHE A 66 -3.57 -4.61 -10.45
C PHE A 66 -4.08 -5.75 -11.32
N GLU A 67 -4.58 -6.80 -10.72
CA GLU A 67 -5.15 -7.96 -11.40
C GLU A 67 -6.65 -8.01 -11.20
N GLY A 68 -7.39 -8.10 -12.28
CA GLY A 68 -8.85 -8.19 -12.31
C GLY A 68 -9.34 -9.32 -13.22
N GLU A 69 -10.65 -9.48 -13.31
CA GLU A 69 -11.29 -10.55 -14.08
C GLU A 69 -10.98 -10.49 -15.59
N THR A 70 -10.75 -9.28 -16.13
CA THR A 70 -10.53 -9.08 -17.57
C THR A 70 -9.07 -8.92 -17.96
N GLY A 71 -8.16 -8.91 -16.99
CA GLY A 71 -6.73 -8.77 -17.22
C GLY A 71 -6.02 -8.01 -16.11
N TRP A 72 -4.82 -7.53 -16.42
CA TRP A 72 -3.98 -6.82 -15.48
C TRP A 72 -3.45 -5.50 -16.05
N ILE A 73 -3.18 -4.57 -15.15
CA ILE A 73 -2.42 -3.33 -15.42
C ILE A 73 -1.26 -3.28 -14.44
N GLU A 74 -0.07 -2.93 -14.93
CA GLU A 74 1.11 -2.69 -14.11
C GLU A 74 1.64 -1.28 -14.38
N THR A 75 2.03 -0.59 -13.32
CA THR A 75 2.61 0.75 -13.37
C THR A 75 3.83 0.81 -12.46
N GLY A 76 4.70 1.76 -12.71
CA GLY A 76 5.87 2.08 -11.91
C GLY A 76 6.16 3.56 -11.95
N ASP A 77 7.26 3.98 -11.33
CA ASP A 77 7.66 5.40 -11.21
C ASP A 77 8.33 5.97 -12.47
N ASP A 78 8.69 5.14 -13.44
CA ASP A 78 9.21 5.61 -14.75
C ASP A 78 8.11 6.16 -15.68
N ALA A 79 6.92 6.43 -15.16
CA ALA A 79 5.76 6.98 -15.87
C ALA A 79 5.20 6.11 -17.02
N GLU A 80 5.68 4.89 -17.17
CA GLU A 80 5.13 3.93 -18.11
C GLU A 80 4.18 2.97 -17.40
N SER A 81 3.13 2.59 -18.12
CA SER A 81 2.19 1.57 -17.69
C SER A 81 2.03 0.53 -18.77
N ALA A 82 1.97 -0.73 -18.36
CA ALA A 82 1.71 -1.87 -19.24
C ALA A 82 0.42 -2.57 -18.83
N ALA A 83 -0.21 -3.26 -19.76
CA ALA A 83 -1.42 -4.03 -19.48
C ALA A 83 -1.47 -5.29 -20.33
N SER A 84 -2.25 -6.27 -19.88
CA SER A 84 -2.51 -7.51 -20.63
C SER A 84 -3.22 -7.26 -21.97
N SER A 85 -3.91 -6.12 -22.09
CA SER A 85 -4.54 -5.64 -23.33
C SER A 85 -4.43 -4.13 -23.43
N PRO A 86 -4.12 -3.56 -24.61
CA PRO A 86 -4.07 -2.11 -24.80
C PRO A 86 -5.37 -1.39 -24.45
N SER A 87 -6.51 -2.05 -24.57
CA SER A 87 -7.83 -1.50 -24.23
C SER A 87 -7.97 -1.12 -22.76
N LEU A 88 -7.23 -1.79 -21.85
CA LEU A 88 -7.24 -1.49 -20.42
C LEU A 88 -6.57 -0.14 -20.07
N LEU A 89 -5.70 0.37 -20.95
CA LEU A 89 -5.05 1.67 -20.80
C LEU A 89 -5.83 2.81 -21.47
N MET A 90 -7.04 2.53 -21.95
CA MET A 90 -7.85 3.47 -22.68
C MET A 90 -9.12 3.83 -21.91
N LEU A 91 -9.40 5.12 -21.80
CA LEU A 91 -10.68 5.63 -21.32
C LEU A 91 -11.43 6.29 -22.48
N ARG A 92 -12.60 5.78 -22.84
CA ARG A 92 -13.43 6.27 -23.94
C ARG A 92 -12.64 6.38 -25.27
N GLY A 93 -11.79 5.38 -25.56
CA GLY A 93 -10.99 5.33 -26.78
C GLY A 93 -9.75 6.26 -26.79
N LYS A 94 -9.42 6.90 -25.67
CA LYS A 94 -8.22 7.74 -25.54
C LYS A 94 -7.28 7.18 -24.46
N LYS A 95 -5.97 7.23 -24.69
CA LYS A 95 -4.97 6.86 -23.68
C LYS A 95 -5.18 7.73 -22.43
N ILE A 96 -5.22 7.09 -21.27
CA ILE A 96 -5.32 7.78 -19.99
C ILE A 96 -4.02 8.54 -19.74
N PRO A 97 -4.05 9.87 -19.60
CA PRO A 97 -2.85 10.63 -19.29
C PRO A 97 -2.45 10.40 -17.84
N GLY A 98 -1.15 10.27 -17.56
CA GLY A 98 -0.62 10.35 -16.21
C GLY A 98 -0.81 11.75 -15.60
N TYR A 99 -0.71 11.84 -14.29
CA TYR A 99 -0.70 13.13 -13.60
C TYR A 99 0.73 13.69 -13.56
N PRO A 100 0.94 14.98 -13.95
CA PRO A 100 2.23 15.63 -13.77
C PRO A 100 2.62 15.71 -12.31
N ALA A 101 3.91 15.56 -11.99
CA ALA A 101 4.42 15.60 -10.62
C ALA A 101 4.18 16.97 -9.92
N ASP A 102 4.15 18.07 -10.66
CA ASP A 102 3.84 19.42 -10.16
C ASP A 102 2.40 19.53 -9.62
N PHE A 103 1.51 18.63 -10.02
CA PHE A 103 0.16 18.59 -9.50
C PHE A 103 0.11 18.30 -7.99
N HIS A 104 1.08 17.54 -7.48
CA HIS A 104 1.19 17.22 -6.05
C HIS A 104 1.55 18.47 -5.23
N VAL A 105 2.54 19.23 -5.68
CA VAL A 105 2.94 20.49 -5.05
C VAL A 105 1.80 21.52 -5.10
N ARG A 106 1.10 21.62 -6.22
CA ARG A 106 -0.04 22.52 -6.37
C ARG A 106 -1.15 22.14 -5.37
N ASN A 107 -1.49 20.86 -5.25
CA ASN A 107 -2.48 20.38 -4.30
C ASN A 107 -2.12 20.80 -2.85
N PHE A 108 -0.86 20.64 -2.44
CA PHE A 108 -0.41 21.06 -1.13
C PHE A 108 -0.59 22.58 -0.91
N LEU A 109 -0.15 23.41 -1.84
CA LEU A 109 -0.26 24.87 -1.76
C LEU A 109 -1.74 25.35 -1.73
N ASP A 110 -2.60 24.71 -2.50
CA ASP A 110 -4.02 25.05 -2.52
C ASP A 110 -4.72 24.62 -1.21
N CYS A 111 -4.35 23.47 -0.64
CA CYS A 111 -4.84 23.04 0.66
C CYS A 111 -4.39 23.95 1.81
N ILE A 112 -3.20 24.53 1.76
CA ILE A 112 -2.78 25.56 2.75
C ILE A 112 -3.73 26.76 2.71
N LYS A 113 -4.15 27.21 1.54
CA LYS A 113 -5.05 28.37 1.37
C LYS A 113 -6.48 28.05 1.79
N THR A 114 -6.96 26.88 1.39
CA THR A 114 -8.35 26.47 1.61
C THR A 114 -8.57 25.79 2.96
N ARG A 115 -7.49 25.43 3.68
CA ARG A 115 -7.51 24.59 4.88
C ARG A 115 -8.15 23.22 4.64
N GLY A 116 -8.12 22.76 3.38
CA GLY A 116 -8.57 21.43 2.98
C GLY A 116 -7.53 20.35 3.26
N LEU A 117 -7.94 19.09 3.10
CA LEU A 117 -7.02 17.95 3.19
C LEU A 117 -6.27 17.76 1.87
N THR A 118 -4.99 17.46 1.96
CA THR A 118 -4.20 17.03 0.80
C THR A 118 -4.61 15.62 0.37
N ARG A 119 -4.31 15.23 -0.86
CA ARG A 119 -4.61 13.87 -1.36
C ARG A 119 -3.87 12.80 -0.54
N SER A 120 -2.59 13.00 -0.27
CA SER A 120 -1.81 12.17 0.66
C SER A 120 -1.74 12.87 2.02
N ASN A 121 -2.85 12.94 2.72
CA ASN A 121 -2.89 13.50 4.07
C ASN A 121 -2.36 12.50 5.10
N ALA A 122 -2.16 12.98 6.33
CA ALA A 122 -1.54 12.19 7.40
C ALA A 122 -2.33 10.91 7.74
N GLU A 123 -3.67 10.92 7.63
CA GLU A 123 -4.49 9.75 7.93
C GLU A 123 -4.31 8.65 6.88
N VAL A 124 -4.39 9.00 5.59
CA VAL A 124 -4.15 8.09 4.47
C VAL A 124 -2.75 7.50 4.54
N ALA A 125 -1.73 8.36 4.70
CA ALA A 125 -0.34 7.91 4.81
C ALA A 125 -0.12 7.00 6.03
N CYS A 126 -0.75 7.31 7.17
CA CYS A 126 -0.68 6.47 8.36
C CYS A 126 -1.24 5.06 8.12
N LEU A 127 -2.39 4.94 7.46
CA LEU A 127 -3.02 3.64 7.18
C LEU A 127 -2.20 2.80 6.21
N ALA A 128 -1.57 3.40 5.20
CA ALA A 128 -0.63 2.70 4.33
C ALA A 128 0.58 2.16 5.12
N HIS A 129 1.13 2.97 6.03
CA HIS A 129 2.22 2.51 6.91
C HIS A 129 1.78 1.45 7.91
N ILE A 130 0.57 1.54 8.48
CA ILE A 130 0.00 0.50 9.35
C ILE A 130 -0.06 -0.84 8.62
N ALA A 131 -0.53 -0.84 7.37
CA ALA A 131 -0.56 -2.06 6.56
C ALA A 131 0.83 -2.64 6.34
N CYS A 132 1.84 -1.80 6.06
CA CYS A 132 3.24 -2.23 5.92
C CYS A 132 3.83 -2.76 7.24
N HIS A 133 3.57 -2.10 8.38
CA HIS A 133 4.03 -2.55 9.69
C HIS A 133 3.40 -3.88 10.09
N ALA A 134 2.09 -4.05 9.90
CA ALA A 134 1.39 -5.30 10.18
C ALA A 134 1.93 -6.43 9.32
N ALA A 135 2.21 -6.16 8.03
CA ALA A 135 2.87 -7.07 7.13
C ALA A 135 4.25 -7.51 7.62
N ASN A 136 5.07 -6.56 8.05
CA ASN A 136 6.41 -6.82 8.57
C ASN A 136 6.38 -7.65 9.86
N ILE A 137 5.41 -7.41 10.75
CA ILE A 137 5.20 -8.22 11.96
C ILE A 137 4.82 -9.66 11.60
N ALA A 138 3.92 -9.86 10.64
CA ALA A 138 3.55 -11.19 10.19
C ALA A 138 4.73 -11.95 9.57
N LEU A 139 5.54 -11.29 8.74
CA LEU A 139 6.77 -11.85 8.18
C LEU A 139 7.78 -12.22 9.28
N TYR A 140 7.99 -11.32 10.25
CA TYR A 140 8.91 -11.56 11.37
C TYR A 140 8.50 -12.75 12.23
N LEU A 141 7.21 -12.85 12.55
CA LEU A 141 6.65 -13.97 13.33
C LEU A 141 6.45 -15.24 12.50
N ASN A 142 6.56 -15.12 11.19
CA ASN A 142 6.40 -16.18 10.20
C ASN A 142 5.12 -17.00 10.42
N ARG A 143 4.00 -16.32 10.63
CA ARG A 143 2.68 -16.91 10.79
C ARG A 143 1.55 -15.99 10.37
N LYS A 144 0.41 -16.57 10.07
CA LYS A 144 -0.82 -15.86 9.78
C LYS A 144 -1.31 -15.07 10.99
N LEU A 145 -1.68 -13.82 10.77
CA LEU A 145 -2.22 -12.89 11.77
C LEU A 145 -3.57 -12.33 11.33
N GLN A 146 -4.49 -12.20 12.26
CA GLN A 146 -5.75 -11.49 12.10
C GLN A 146 -5.61 -10.09 12.71
N TYR A 147 -6.14 -9.08 12.01
CA TYR A 147 -6.00 -7.69 12.39
C TYR A 147 -7.34 -6.97 12.42
N ASP A 148 -7.57 -6.13 13.42
CA ASP A 148 -8.71 -5.24 13.52
C ASP A 148 -8.27 -3.80 13.17
N PRO A 149 -8.57 -3.30 11.95
CA PRO A 149 -8.16 -1.95 11.56
C PRO A 149 -8.80 -0.84 12.39
N LYS A 150 -9.98 -1.09 12.98
CA LYS A 150 -10.68 -0.08 13.80
C LYS A 150 -10.04 0.09 15.16
N LYS A 151 -9.55 -1.00 15.74
CA LYS A 151 -8.85 -0.99 17.02
C LYS A 151 -7.35 -0.83 16.86
N ASN A 152 -6.85 -0.96 15.64
CA ASN A 152 -5.43 -0.95 15.31
C ASN A 152 -4.66 -2.02 16.10
N GLU A 153 -5.18 -3.27 16.16
CA GLU A 153 -4.59 -4.35 16.94
C GLU A 153 -4.72 -5.71 16.25
N PHE A 154 -3.80 -6.62 16.56
CA PHE A 154 -3.91 -8.02 16.17
C PHE A 154 -4.87 -8.75 17.08
N ILE A 155 -5.82 -9.50 16.49
CA ILE A 155 -6.87 -10.18 17.22
C ILE A 155 -6.31 -11.42 17.93
N GLY A 156 -6.38 -11.42 19.27
CA GLY A 156 -5.97 -12.57 20.09
C GLY A 156 -4.46 -12.88 20.07
N ASP A 157 -3.62 -11.97 19.63
CA ASP A 157 -2.17 -12.18 19.51
C ASP A 157 -1.37 -11.12 20.27
N GLU A 158 -1.10 -11.37 21.56
CA GLU A 158 -0.35 -10.46 22.41
C GLU A 158 1.10 -10.27 21.96
N GLN A 159 1.73 -11.29 21.37
CA GLN A 159 3.10 -11.20 20.88
C GLN A 159 3.17 -10.23 19.69
N ALA A 160 2.26 -10.37 18.74
CA ALA A 160 2.15 -9.44 17.61
C ALA A 160 1.83 -8.01 18.10
N ASN A 161 0.93 -7.87 19.06
CA ASN A 161 0.56 -6.57 19.62
C ASN A 161 1.71 -5.86 20.34
N ARG A 162 2.60 -6.59 20.99
CA ARG A 162 3.82 -6.00 21.60
C ARG A 162 4.82 -5.46 20.57
N LEU A 163 4.80 -5.96 19.35
CA LEU A 163 5.67 -5.52 18.27
C LEU A 163 5.19 -4.26 17.53
N ARG A 164 3.97 -3.77 17.83
CA ARG A 164 3.43 -2.55 17.20
C ARG A 164 4.07 -1.25 17.70
N SER A 165 4.73 -1.28 18.84
CA SER A 165 5.40 -0.12 19.42
C SER A 165 6.72 -0.50 20.04
N GLU A 166 7.68 0.40 19.97
CA GLU A 166 8.92 0.30 20.73
C GLU A 166 8.79 1.12 22.03
N ALA A 167 9.48 0.67 23.06
CA ALA A 167 9.59 1.47 24.29
C ALA A 167 10.28 2.80 23.95
N LEU A 168 9.74 3.89 24.45
CA LEU A 168 10.39 5.19 24.34
C LEU A 168 11.77 5.11 25.02
N ARG A 169 12.78 5.73 24.40
CA ARG A 169 14.09 5.87 25.03
C ARG A 169 13.91 6.72 26.29
N GLU A 170 14.50 6.30 27.37
CA GLU A 170 14.62 7.16 28.53
C GLU A 170 15.45 8.40 28.16
N PRO A 171 15.05 9.59 28.65
CA PRO A 171 15.72 10.85 28.37
C PRO A 171 17.17 10.89 28.88
#